data_eb5421b316e95ecf0113ee98bb039e10
#
_entry.id   eb5421b316e95ecf0113ee98bb039e10
#
_cell.length_a   1.000
_cell.length_b   1.000
_cell.length_c   1.000
_cell.angle_alpha   90.00
_cell.angle_beta   90.00
_cell.angle_gamma   90.00
#
_symmetry.space_group_name_H-M   'P 1'
#
loop_
_entity.id
_entity.type
_entity.pdbx_description
1 polymer ?
#
loop_
_entity_poly.entity_id
_entity_poly.type
_entity_poly.pdbx_seq_one_letter_code
_entity_poly.pdbx_strand_id
1 'polypeptide(L)'
;MNTPINAYPTANAVTDTTQQTPSTTDFDSDNIKTRHEYTLANGLKVIIKEDHRSPVVISQVWYRVGAADEPTHLGGISHLLEHMMFKGTKNVSSADFERLIAKFGGSNNAFTSYDYTAYYEIFPANRLALALELEADRMSHLQLKDSDFTAERQVVMEE
;
A
#
# COMPACT_ATOMS: atom_id res chain seq x y z
N MET A 1 -3.13 -14.83 -26.98
CA MET A 1 -1.70 -14.49 -27.15
C MET A 1 -1.26 -13.88 -25.83
N ASN A 2 -0.44 -14.62 -25.07
CA ASN A 2 0.03 -14.18 -23.76
C ASN A 2 1.18 -13.19 -23.92
N THR A 3 0.93 -11.91 -23.66
CA THR A 3 2.01 -10.95 -23.51
C THR A 3 2.59 -11.14 -22.11
N PRO A 4 3.89 -11.38 -21.93
CA PRO A 4 4.49 -11.49 -20.60
C PRO A 4 4.47 -10.11 -19.93
N ILE A 5 4.02 -10.05 -18.69
CA ILE A 5 4.18 -8.90 -17.80
C ILE A 5 5.66 -8.87 -17.41
N ASN A 6 6.50 -8.31 -18.24
CA ASN A 6 7.94 -8.22 -17.99
C ASN A 6 8.51 -6.97 -18.66
N ALA A 7 8.24 -5.81 -18.09
CA ALA A 7 8.94 -4.58 -18.41
C ALA A 7 8.84 -3.55 -17.26
N TYR A 8 9.31 -3.93 -16.08
CA TYR A 8 9.66 -2.92 -15.07
C TYR A 8 11.18 -2.79 -15.03
N PRO A 9 11.73 -1.57 -15.01
CA PRO A 9 13.16 -1.38 -14.89
C PRO A 9 13.62 -1.95 -13.55
N THR A 10 14.69 -2.74 -13.58
CA THR A 10 15.39 -3.26 -12.41
C THR A 10 15.68 -2.13 -11.43
N ALA A 11 15.26 -2.31 -10.19
CA ALA A 11 15.53 -1.39 -9.10
C ALA A 11 17.02 -1.07 -9.02
N ASN A 12 17.37 0.19 -9.18
CA ASN A 12 18.73 0.67 -8.94
C ASN A 12 19.12 0.41 -7.49
N ALA A 13 20.34 -0.08 -7.29
CA ALA A 13 20.90 -0.45 -6.01
C ALA A 13 20.66 0.62 -4.93
N VAL A 14 20.06 0.19 -3.83
CA VAL A 14 19.95 0.96 -2.59
C VAL A 14 21.35 1.21 -2.07
N THR A 15 21.81 2.45 -2.10
CA THR A 15 23.04 2.84 -1.40
C THR A 15 22.74 2.96 0.09
N ASP A 16 23.35 2.09 0.86
CA ASP A 16 23.37 2.11 2.32
C ASP A 16 23.95 3.45 2.79
N THR A 17 23.13 4.26 3.42
CA THR A 17 23.56 5.55 3.97
C THR A 17 23.20 5.63 5.45
N THR A 18 24.20 5.38 6.27
CA THR A 18 24.40 5.81 7.67
C THR A 18 23.36 5.36 8.71
N GLN A 19 23.84 4.46 9.56
CA GLN A 19 23.28 4.18 10.88
C GLN A 19 23.21 5.45 11.73
N GLN A 20 22.00 5.92 12.01
CA GLN A 20 21.76 6.79 13.16
C GLN A 20 21.44 5.93 14.37
N THR A 21 22.22 6.10 15.42
CA THR A 21 22.05 5.46 16.73
C THR A 21 20.71 5.86 17.35
N PRO A 22 19.88 4.92 17.84
CA PRO A 22 18.65 5.24 18.54
C PRO A 22 18.91 5.66 19.98
N SER A 23 18.19 6.67 20.46
CA SER A 23 18.09 7.00 21.88
C SER A 23 17.26 5.94 22.59
N THR A 24 17.82 5.40 23.65
CA THR A 24 17.28 4.33 24.50
C THR A 24 16.07 4.80 25.30
N THR A 25 14.91 4.14 25.10
CA THR A 25 13.94 3.85 26.16
C THR A 25 13.62 2.36 26.06
N ASP A 26 13.84 1.63 27.16
CA ASP A 26 13.63 0.19 27.30
C ASP A 26 12.18 -0.23 27.01
N PHE A 27 11.94 -0.67 25.79
CA PHE A 27 10.78 -1.50 25.46
C PHE A 27 11.22 -2.59 24.47
N ASP A 28 11.27 -3.83 24.98
CA ASP A 28 11.38 -5.08 24.23
C ASP A 28 12.58 -5.19 23.28
N SER A 29 13.73 -5.56 23.83
CA SER A 29 15.01 -5.69 23.11
C SER A 29 14.97 -6.68 21.92
N ASP A 30 14.06 -7.64 21.91
CA ASP A 30 13.92 -8.61 20.83
C ASP A 30 13.14 -8.03 19.65
N ASN A 31 12.25 -7.06 19.91
CA ASN A 31 11.46 -6.38 18.88
C ASN A 31 12.30 -5.35 18.07
N ILE A 32 13.36 -4.82 18.66
CA ILE A 32 14.27 -3.83 18.02
C ILE A 32 15.22 -4.52 17.03
N LYS A 33 15.66 -5.74 17.31
CA LYS A 33 16.63 -6.49 16.48
C LYS A 33 16.08 -6.92 15.11
N THR A 34 14.77 -6.92 14.94
CA THR A 34 14.09 -7.38 13.73
C THR A 34 13.48 -6.24 12.91
N ARG A 35 13.68 -4.97 13.32
CA ARG A 35 13.14 -3.79 12.66
C ARG A 35 14.24 -3.03 11.94
N HIS A 36 14.02 -2.78 10.64
CA HIS A 36 14.90 -2.01 9.78
C HIS A 36 14.16 -0.81 9.20
N GLU A 37 14.80 0.34 9.11
CA GLU A 37 14.24 1.56 8.53
C GLU A 37 15.15 2.09 7.43
N TYR A 38 14.56 2.45 6.30
CA TYR A 38 15.23 3.04 5.14
C TYR A 38 14.47 4.26 4.66
N THR A 39 15.17 5.18 4.01
CA THR A 39 14.55 6.26 3.25
C THR A 39 15.04 6.16 1.81
N LEU A 40 14.14 6.00 0.88
CA LEU A 40 14.47 5.93 -0.54
C LEU A 40 14.82 7.32 -1.09
N ALA A 41 15.45 7.38 -2.26
CA ALA A 41 15.88 8.63 -2.89
C ALA A 41 14.71 9.61 -3.17
N ASN A 42 13.49 9.09 -3.35
CA ASN A 42 12.28 9.87 -3.52
C ASN A 42 11.63 10.34 -2.20
N GLY A 43 12.27 10.06 -1.04
CA GLY A 43 11.76 10.41 0.28
C GLY A 43 10.80 9.39 0.91
N LEU A 44 10.48 8.29 0.23
CA LEU A 44 9.61 7.26 0.80
C LEU A 44 10.32 6.57 1.97
N LYS A 45 9.68 6.58 3.13
CA LYS A 45 10.14 5.86 4.32
C LYS A 45 9.68 4.41 4.23
N VAL A 46 10.63 3.47 4.32
CA VAL A 46 10.38 2.02 4.33
C VAL A 46 10.72 1.48 5.70
N ILE A 47 9.80 0.74 6.29
CA ILE A 47 9.98 0.05 7.57
C ILE A 47 9.80 -1.44 7.32
N ILE A 48 10.80 -2.23 7.64
CA ILE A 48 10.75 -3.69 7.55
C ILE A 48 10.79 -4.24 8.97
N LYS A 49 9.84 -5.11 9.29
CA LYS A 49 9.84 -5.87 10.53
C LYS A 49 9.82 -7.36 10.20
N GLU A 50 10.88 -8.06 10.57
CA GLU A 50 10.96 -9.50 10.38
C GLU A 50 10.20 -10.25 11.48
N ASP A 51 9.34 -11.20 11.06
CA ASP A 51 8.65 -12.12 11.94
C ASP A 51 8.47 -13.46 11.20
N HIS A 52 9.23 -14.46 11.61
CA HIS A 52 9.28 -15.76 10.94
C HIS A 52 8.37 -16.83 11.57
N ARG A 53 7.45 -16.45 12.46
CA ARG A 53 6.52 -17.38 13.13
C ARG A 53 5.46 -17.95 12.17
N SER A 54 5.19 -17.26 11.06
CA SER A 54 4.26 -17.69 10.02
C SER A 54 4.82 -17.41 8.64
N PRO A 55 4.53 -18.25 7.61
CA PRO A 55 5.03 -18.09 6.26
C PRO A 55 4.19 -17.06 5.46
N VAL A 56 3.90 -15.91 6.04
CA VAL A 56 3.12 -14.83 5.44
C VAL A 56 3.89 -13.53 5.44
N VAL A 57 3.54 -12.64 4.53
CA VAL A 57 4.01 -11.25 4.50
C VAL A 57 2.82 -10.31 4.48
N ILE A 58 2.94 -9.20 5.18
CA ILE A 58 1.99 -8.09 5.13
C ILE A 58 2.74 -6.91 4.52
N SER A 59 2.27 -6.44 3.36
CA SER A 59 2.70 -5.18 2.76
C SER A 59 1.70 -4.10 3.14
N GLN A 60 2.18 -2.93 3.58
CA GLN A 60 1.34 -1.81 3.97
C GLN A 60 1.86 -0.51 3.38
N VAL A 61 0.98 0.29 2.79
CA VAL A 61 1.27 1.66 2.37
C VAL A 61 0.42 2.62 3.19
N TRP A 62 1.07 3.60 3.81
CA TRP A 62 0.45 4.59 4.68
C TRP A 62 0.58 5.98 4.08
N TYR A 63 -0.54 6.61 3.80
CA TYR A 63 -0.62 8.00 3.38
C TYR A 63 -0.97 8.87 4.59
N ARG A 64 -0.21 9.94 4.81
CA ARG A 64 -0.47 10.91 5.89
C ARG A 64 -1.53 11.92 5.45
N VAL A 65 -2.68 11.41 5.07
CA VAL A 65 -3.86 12.16 4.65
C VAL A 65 -5.08 11.42 5.14
N GLY A 66 -6.00 12.11 5.78
CA GLY A 66 -7.23 11.54 6.29
C GLY A 66 -8.32 12.60 6.48
N ALA A 67 -9.33 12.28 7.25
CA ALA A 67 -10.50 13.15 7.43
C ALA A 67 -10.18 14.54 7.99
N ALA A 68 -9.09 14.68 8.77
CA ALA A 68 -8.67 15.98 9.32
C ALA A 68 -8.12 16.94 8.25
N ASP A 69 -7.67 16.42 7.10
CA ASP A 69 -7.13 17.22 6.00
C ASP A 69 -8.22 17.69 5.02
N GLU A 70 -9.47 17.24 5.21
CA GLU A 70 -10.57 17.52 4.29
C GLU A 70 -11.04 18.98 4.39
N PRO A 71 -11.31 19.63 3.25
CA PRO A 71 -12.01 20.92 3.28
C PRO A 71 -13.39 20.76 3.93
N THR A 72 -13.81 21.75 4.72
CA THR A 72 -15.05 21.71 5.53
C THR A 72 -16.31 21.34 4.74
N HIS A 73 -16.32 21.60 3.42
CA HIS A 73 -17.47 21.34 2.54
C HIS A 73 -17.35 20.04 1.74
N LEU A 74 -16.28 19.25 1.95
CA LEU A 74 -15.98 17.99 1.24
C LEU A 74 -15.73 16.83 2.22
N GLY A 75 -16.50 16.78 3.31
CA GLY A 75 -16.38 15.68 4.27
C GLY A 75 -16.61 14.32 3.61
N GLY A 76 -15.73 13.35 3.93
CA GLY A 76 -15.76 12.00 3.37
C GLY A 76 -14.96 11.80 2.07
N ILE A 77 -14.29 12.85 1.56
CA ILE A 77 -13.52 12.73 0.32
C ILE A 77 -12.32 11.78 0.45
N SER A 78 -11.71 11.70 1.64
CA SER A 78 -10.62 10.77 1.91
C SER A 78 -11.09 9.31 1.86
N HIS A 79 -12.25 9.02 2.44
CA HIS A 79 -12.89 7.71 2.38
C HIS A 79 -13.33 7.36 0.94
N LEU A 80 -13.88 8.33 0.22
CA LEU A 80 -14.22 8.13 -1.19
C LEU A 80 -12.98 7.83 -2.04
N LEU A 81 -11.85 8.51 -1.80
CA LEU A 81 -10.59 8.21 -2.48
C LEU A 81 -10.09 6.80 -2.13
N GLU A 82 -10.25 6.36 -0.89
CA GLU A 82 -9.95 4.98 -0.48
C GLU A 82 -10.69 3.99 -1.38
N HIS A 83 -12.00 4.12 -1.56
CA HIS A 83 -12.80 3.29 -2.46
C HIS A 83 -12.31 3.36 -3.92
N MET A 84 -12.01 4.56 -4.39
CA MET A 84 -11.53 4.78 -5.76
C MET A 84 -10.19 4.11 -6.04
N MET A 85 -9.35 3.92 -5.04
CA MET A 85 -8.07 3.23 -5.18
C MET A 85 -8.20 1.75 -5.55
N PHE A 86 -9.38 1.16 -5.42
CA PHE A 86 -9.68 -0.22 -5.83
C PHE A 86 -10.30 -0.32 -7.23
N LYS A 87 -10.53 0.79 -7.93
CA LYS A 87 -11.20 0.81 -9.25
C LYS A 87 -10.27 0.50 -10.43
N GLY A 88 -9.00 0.26 -10.14
CA GLY A 88 -8.01 -0.18 -11.11
C GLY A 88 -7.06 0.91 -11.56
N THR A 89 -6.05 0.46 -12.27
CA THR A 89 -4.96 1.29 -12.80
C THR A 89 -4.96 1.24 -14.32
N LYS A 90 -4.01 1.94 -14.94
CA LYS A 90 -3.76 1.83 -16.38
C LYS A 90 -3.36 0.41 -16.78
N ASN A 91 -2.69 -0.32 -15.91
CA ASN A 91 -2.07 -1.62 -16.21
C ASN A 91 -2.92 -2.80 -15.71
N VAL A 92 -3.65 -2.62 -14.60
CA VAL A 92 -4.41 -3.69 -13.93
C VAL A 92 -5.83 -3.20 -13.67
N SER A 93 -6.82 -3.88 -14.25
CA SER A 93 -8.22 -3.58 -13.94
C SER A 93 -8.57 -4.02 -12.51
N SER A 94 -9.66 -3.45 -11.93
CA SER A 94 -10.15 -3.88 -10.62
C SER A 94 -10.40 -5.40 -10.56
N ALA A 95 -11.05 -5.96 -11.57
CA ALA A 95 -11.31 -7.41 -11.64
C ALA A 95 -10.03 -8.25 -11.76
N ASP A 96 -9.00 -7.76 -12.46
CA ASP A 96 -7.71 -8.43 -12.56
C ASP A 96 -6.93 -8.35 -11.26
N PHE A 97 -7.00 -7.24 -10.55
CA PHE A 97 -6.39 -7.05 -9.24
C PHE A 97 -6.95 -8.08 -8.26
N GLU A 98 -8.26 -8.15 -8.09
CA GLU A 98 -8.91 -9.12 -7.21
C GLU A 98 -8.60 -10.58 -7.60
N ARG A 99 -8.56 -10.86 -8.91
CA ARG A 99 -8.20 -12.19 -9.41
C ARG A 99 -6.75 -12.56 -9.10
N LEU A 100 -5.82 -11.61 -9.19
CA LEU A 100 -4.42 -11.83 -8.81
C LEU A 100 -4.28 -12.08 -7.31
N ILE A 101 -4.93 -11.28 -6.48
CA ILE A 101 -4.95 -11.47 -5.02
C ILE A 101 -5.45 -12.90 -4.69
N ALA A 102 -6.62 -13.27 -5.20
CA ALA A 102 -7.21 -14.60 -4.94
C ALA A 102 -6.35 -15.75 -5.49
N LYS A 103 -5.83 -15.62 -6.72
CA LYS A 103 -5.00 -16.64 -7.37
C LYS A 103 -3.76 -16.98 -6.57
N PHE A 104 -3.17 -16.01 -5.92
CA PHE A 104 -1.94 -16.18 -5.15
C PHE A 104 -2.18 -16.34 -3.64
N GLY A 105 -3.44 -16.57 -3.23
CA GLY A 105 -3.80 -16.88 -1.86
C GLY A 105 -3.65 -15.66 -0.93
N GLY A 106 -3.79 -14.46 -1.47
CA GLY A 106 -3.73 -13.22 -0.71
C GLY A 106 -5.10 -12.72 -0.27
N SER A 107 -5.06 -11.66 0.50
CA SER A 107 -6.19 -10.78 0.82
C SER A 107 -5.70 -9.35 0.89
N ASN A 108 -6.59 -8.41 0.64
CA ASN A 108 -6.32 -6.97 0.71
C ASN A 108 -7.44 -6.25 1.46
N ASN A 109 -7.12 -5.09 1.99
CA ASN A 109 -8.11 -4.15 2.51
C ASN A 109 -7.47 -2.76 2.67
N ALA A 110 -8.29 -1.80 3.07
CA ALA A 110 -7.87 -0.45 3.39
C ALA A 110 -8.67 0.10 4.57
N PHE A 111 -8.26 1.22 5.10
CA PHE A 111 -9.01 2.00 6.07
C PHE A 111 -8.56 3.45 6.07
N THR A 112 -9.51 4.36 6.26
CA THR A 112 -9.30 5.79 6.43
C THR A 112 -9.57 6.19 7.87
N SER A 113 -8.67 7.01 8.43
CA SER A 113 -8.80 7.60 9.77
C SER A 113 -8.70 9.14 9.68
N TYR A 114 -8.58 9.82 10.83
CA TYR A 114 -8.43 11.28 10.84
C TYR A 114 -7.14 11.75 10.19
N ASP A 115 -6.00 11.12 10.50
CA ASP A 115 -4.66 11.59 10.13
C ASP A 115 -3.99 10.76 9.03
N TYR A 116 -4.61 9.66 8.60
CA TYR A 116 -4.01 8.75 7.63
C TYR A 116 -5.03 7.88 6.92
N THR A 117 -4.64 7.42 5.73
CA THR A 117 -5.29 6.34 4.98
C THR A 117 -4.26 5.25 4.72
N ALA A 118 -4.61 3.99 4.96
CA ALA A 118 -3.70 2.87 4.79
C ALA A 118 -4.32 1.77 3.93
N TYR A 119 -3.48 1.17 3.09
CA TYR A 119 -3.80 0.02 2.25
C TYR A 119 -2.88 -1.12 2.65
N TYR A 120 -3.38 -2.34 2.64
CA TYR A 120 -2.55 -3.50 2.94
C TYR A 120 -2.94 -4.73 2.14
N GLU A 121 -1.94 -5.53 1.83
CA GLU A 121 -2.07 -6.86 1.28
C GLU A 121 -1.40 -7.87 2.21
N ILE A 122 -2.06 -9.03 2.36
CA ILE A 122 -1.52 -10.19 3.05
C ILE A 122 -1.33 -11.28 2.01
N PHE A 123 -0.10 -11.81 1.92
CA PHE A 123 0.25 -12.87 0.99
C PHE A 123 1.11 -13.94 1.65
N PRO A 124 1.22 -15.14 1.04
CA PRO A 124 2.33 -16.04 1.34
C PRO A 124 3.68 -15.33 1.17
N ALA A 125 4.65 -15.59 2.06
CA ALA A 125 5.90 -14.84 2.14
C ALA A 125 6.69 -14.75 0.82
N ASN A 126 6.57 -15.77 -0.05
CA ASN A 126 7.20 -15.80 -1.37
C ASN A 126 6.51 -14.90 -2.42
N ARG A 127 5.52 -14.10 -2.03
CA ARG A 127 4.75 -13.18 -2.90
C ARG A 127 4.93 -11.71 -2.55
N LEU A 128 5.89 -11.37 -1.71
CA LEU A 128 6.18 -9.97 -1.38
C LEU A 128 6.41 -9.09 -2.62
N ALA A 129 7.16 -9.59 -3.61
CA ALA A 129 7.40 -8.85 -4.84
C ALA A 129 6.09 -8.48 -5.57
N LEU A 130 5.12 -9.40 -5.62
CA LEU A 130 3.82 -9.14 -6.21
C LEU A 130 3.05 -8.03 -5.46
N ALA A 131 3.04 -8.07 -4.12
CA ALA A 131 2.40 -7.03 -3.32
C ALA A 131 3.01 -5.65 -3.62
N LEU A 132 4.34 -5.56 -3.64
CA LEU A 132 5.05 -4.31 -3.93
C LEU A 132 4.80 -3.81 -5.36
N GLU A 133 4.71 -4.69 -6.35
CA GLU A 133 4.39 -4.33 -7.73
C GLU A 133 2.96 -3.78 -7.85
N LEU A 134 1.98 -4.42 -7.23
CA LEU A 134 0.58 -3.97 -7.24
C LEU A 134 0.43 -2.62 -6.56
N GLU A 135 1.07 -2.40 -5.41
CA GLU A 135 1.05 -1.11 -4.73
C GLU A 135 1.75 -0.01 -5.52
N ALA A 136 2.92 -0.28 -6.09
CA ALA A 136 3.63 0.69 -6.92
C ALA A 136 2.82 1.09 -8.15
N ASP A 137 2.11 0.15 -8.77
CA ASP A 137 1.22 0.42 -9.89
C ASP A 137 0.02 1.27 -9.45
N ARG A 138 -0.61 0.95 -8.33
CA ARG A 138 -1.71 1.74 -7.74
C ARG A 138 -1.27 3.17 -7.42
N MET A 139 -0.11 3.36 -6.83
CA MET A 139 0.45 4.69 -6.52
C MET A 139 0.75 5.53 -7.76
N SER A 140 1.13 4.90 -8.88
CA SER A 140 1.67 5.60 -10.04
C SER A 140 0.69 5.71 -11.21
N HIS A 141 -0.27 4.79 -11.32
CA HIS A 141 -1.09 4.61 -12.51
C HIS A 141 -2.58 4.49 -12.23
N LEU A 142 -3.02 4.91 -11.04
CA LEU A 142 -4.44 4.94 -10.68
C LEU A 142 -5.27 5.65 -11.74
N GLN A 143 -6.44 5.09 -12.07
CA GLN A 143 -7.40 5.70 -12.99
C GLN A 143 -8.66 6.11 -12.25
N LEU A 144 -8.87 7.42 -12.16
CA LEU A 144 -10.10 7.99 -11.59
C LEU A 144 -11.08 8.26 -12.75
N LYS A 145 -12.08 7.39 -12.91
CA LYS A 145 -13.13 7.54 -13.93
C LYS A 145 -14.37 8.16 -13.32
N ASP A 146 -15.02 9.06 -14.04
CA ASP A 146 -16.26 9.74 -13.60
C ASP A 146 -17.39 8.75 -13.28
N SER A 147 -17.46 7.64 -14.04
CA SER A 147 -18.45 6.58 -13.81
C SER A 147 -18.25 5.90 -12.45
N ASP A 148 -16.99 5.56 -12.13
CA ASP A 148 -16.62 4.90 -10.88
C ASP A 148 -16.81 5.86 -9.69
N PHE A 149 -16.39 7.12 -9.86
CA PHE A 149 -16.61 8.17 -8.86
C PHE A 149 -18.10 8.35 -8.55
N THR A 150 -18.96 8.40 -9.57
CA THR A 150 -20.41 8.59 -9.38
C THR A 150 -21.02 7.42 -8.61
N ALA A 151 -20.61 6.20 -8.92
CA ALA A 151 -21.09 5.00 -8.25
C ALA A 151 -20.60 4.94 -6.80
N GLU A 152 -19.29 5.10 -6.57
CA GLU A 152 -18.71 5.01 -5.23
C GLU A 152 -19.16 6.12 -4.29
N ARG A 153 -19.40 7.32 -4.81
CA ARG A 153 -19.98 8.40 -4.02
C ARG A 153 -21.33 8.00 -3.40
N GLN A 154 -22.16 7.25 -4.12
CA GLN A 154 -23.43 6.77 -3.56
C GLN A 154 -23.18 5.74 -2.46
N VAL A 155 -22.23 4.83 -2.64
CA VAL A 155 -21.86 3.82 -1.63
C VAL A 155 -21.40 4.50 -0.35
N VAL A 156 -20.42 5.41 -0.44
CA VAL A 156 -19.87 6.13 0.73
C VAL A 156 -20.92 7.01 1.44
N MET A 157 -21.93 7.50 0.71
CA MET A 157 -23.03 8.27 1.32
C MET A 157 -24.03 7.39 2.09
N GLU A 158 -24.05 6.07 1.84
CA GLU A 158 -24.91 5.11 2.51
C GLU A 158 -24.23 4.47 3.74
N GLU A 159 -22.91 4.58 3.85
CA GLU A 159 -22.08 4.12 4.99
C GLU A 159 -22.04 5.14 6.14
#